data_516386fcdb4a0d850ecac21c437f86c0
#
_entry.id   516386fcdb4a0d850ecac21c437f86c0
#
_cell.length_a   1.000
_cell.length_b   1.000
_cell.length_c   1.000
_cell.angle_alpha   90.00
_cell.angle_beta   90.00
_cell.angle_gamma   90.00
#
_symmetry.space_group_name_H-M   'P 1'
#
loop_
_entity.id
_entity.type
_entity.pdbx_description
1 polymer ?
#
loop_
_entity_poly.entity_id
_entity_poly.type
_entity_poly.pdbx_seq_one_letter_code
_entity_poly.pdbx_strand_id
1 'polypeptide(L)'
;WPADAQVIGKDILRFHAAIWPGMLLSAGLQLPKKLLVHGFVSIDGAKMSKSVGNVIDPIELVKKYGVDAVRYYFLKEIPSHEDGDFSVANLERVYNGELANGLGNFSARVLGLASKFGNLEVDFSEVEGAVSEKIESTKKQVEEKIHAFRLHEAVSAINELISLGDKYVNEHEVWKETESKKKEILNLVVILDNVAGLLLPFLPGTSEKISQSINWRDKNSLEIKKGEVLFPRLN
;
A
#
# COMPACT_ATOMS: atom_id res chain seq x y z
N TRP A 1 8.65 -20.45 18.57
CA TRP A 1 9.36 -19.58 19.48
C TRP A 1 10.86 -19.63 19.20
N PRO A 2 11.58 -18.52 19.26
CA PRO A 2 11.16 -17.17 19.67
C PRO A 2 10.32 -16.46 18.60
N ALA A 3 9.51 -15.46 19.03
CA ALA A 3 8.83 -14.57 18.11
C ALA A 3 9.82 -13.66 17.38
N ASP A 4 9.65 -13.46 16.07
CA ASP A 4 10.47 -12.51 15.31
C ASP A 4 10.16 -11.06 15.70
N ALA A 5 8.88 -10.76 15.95
CA ALA A 5 8.46 -9.48 16.51
C ALA A 5 7.24 -9.66 17.43
N GLN A 6 7.20 -8.90 18.50
CA GLN A 6 6.01 -8.70 19.33
C GLN A 6 5.52 -7.27 19.10
N VAL A 7 4.24 -7.11 18.79
CA VAL A 7 3.60 -5.82 18.55
C VAL A 7 2.74 -5.49 19.76
N ILE A 8 2.98 -4.34 20.39
CA ILE A 8 2.30 -3.93 21.62
C ILE A 8 1.98 -2.43 21.62
N GLY A 9 0.97 -2.03 22.38
CA GLY A 9 0.74 -0.64 22.73
C GLY A 9 1.74 -0.12 23.78
N LYS A 10 2.02 1.17 23.78
CA LYS A 10 2.97 1.80 24.73
C LYS A 10 2.57 1.68 26.20
N ASP A 11 1.29 1.47 26.49
CA ASP A 11 0.76 1.32 27.85
C ASP A 11 1.22 0.01 28.53
N ILE A 12 1.51 -1.03 27.76
CA ILE A 12 1.97 -2.33 28.25
C ILE A 12 3.47 -2.56 28.03
N LEU A 13 4.23 -1.51 27.68
CA LEU A 13 5.66 -1.59 27.44
C LEU A 13 6.43 -2.19 28.63
N ARG A 14 6.12 -1.77 29.86
CA ARG A 14 6.79 -2.26 31.07
C ARG A 14 6.68 -3.78 31.23
N PHE A 15 5.54 -4.35 30.88
CA PHE A 15 5.34 -5.80 30.96
C PHE A 15 6.16 -6.54 29.92
N HIS A 16 6.21 -6.06 28.69
CA HIS A 16 6.83 -6.74 27.56
C HIS A 16 8.34 -6.47 27.41
N ALA A 17 8.82 -5.35 27.95
CA ALA A 17 10.24 -4.99 27.89
C ALA A 17 11.03 -5.38 29.16
N ALA A 18 10.37 -5.65 30.28
CA ALA A 18 11.01 -5.99 31.54
C ALA A 18 10.50 -7.30 32.16
N ILE A 19 9.22 -7.38 32.51
CA ILE A 19 8.67 -8.52 33.26
C ILE A 19 8.70 -9.80 32.41
N TRP A 20 8.18 -9.73 31.19
CA TRP A 20 8.12 -10.87 30.28
C TRP A 20 9.52 -11.42 29.92
N PRO A 21 10.51 -10.60 29.52
CA PRO A 21 11.89 -11.08 29.36
C PRO A 21 12.46 -11.73 30.62
N GLY A 22 12.21 -11.17 31.81
CA GLY A 22 12.64 -11.75 33.06
C GLY A 22 12.05 -13.14 33.30
N MET A 23 10.77 -13.34 33.01
CA MET A 23 10.10 -14.65 33.10
C MET A 23 10.69 -15.66 32.13
N LEU A 24 10.92 -15.25 30.86
CA LEU A 24 11.51 -16.12 29.85
C LEU A 24 12.92 -16.55 30.23
N LEU A 25 13.77 -15.64 30.68
CA LEU A 25 15.13 -15.94 31.13
C LEU A 25 15.12 -16.89 32.34
N SER A 26 14.22 -16.67 33.30
CA SER A 26 14.06 -17.55 34.45
C SER A 26 13.62 -18.98 34.05
N ALA A 27 12.84 -19.10 32.98
CA ALA A 27 12.40 -20.38 32.43
C ALA A 27 13.41 -21.02 31.45
N GLY A 28 14.57 -20.40 31.22
CA GLY A 28 15.56 -20.88 30.24
C GLY A 28 15.08 -20.75 28.77
N LEU A 29 14.12 -19.88 28.49
CA LEU A 29 13.58 -19.67 27.16
C LEU A 29 14.24 -18.48 26.45
N GLN A 30 14.26 -18.54 25.12
CA GLN A 30 14.80 -17.45 24.28
C GLN A 30 13.90 -16.23 24.35
N LEU A 31 14.49 -15.03 24.17
CA LEU A 31 13.75 -13.77 24.09
C LEU A 31 13.19 -13.56 22.69
N PRO A 32 12.09 -12.78 22.53
CA PRO A 32 11.66 -12.26 21.24
C PRO A 32 12.80 -11.47 20.58
N LYS A 33 12.89 -11.53 19.26
CA LYS A 33 13.97 -10.83 18.54
C LYS A 33 13.77 -9.32 18.48
N LYS A 34 12.50 -8.87 18.38
CA LYS A 34 12.13 -7.45 18.29
C LYS A 34 10.86 -7.17 19.08
N LEU A 35 10.74 -5.94 19.57
CA LEU A 35 9.54 -5.42 20.19
C LEU A 35 9.13 -4.15 19.43
N LEU A 36 8.00 -4.19 18.75
CA LEU A 36 7.37 -3.02 18.14
C LEU A 36 6.38 -2.41 19.13
N VAL A 37 6.65 -1.19 19.52
CA VAL A 37 5.79 -0.43 20.44
C VAL A 37 5.09 0.66 19.64
N HIS A 38 3.78 0.55 19.47
CA HIS A 38 2.99 1.57 18.79
C HIS A 38 2.37 2.57 19.76
N GLY A 39 2.13 3.78 19.26
CA GLY A 39 1.45 4.84 19.99
C GLY A 39 -0.06 4.61 20.16
N PHE A 40 -0.72 5.54 20.82
CA PHE A 40 -2.19 5.56 20.90
C PHE A 40 -2.79 6.20 19.67
N VAL A 41 -4.03 5.81 19.38
CA VAL A 41 -4.86 6.48 18.38
C VAL A 41 -5.93 7.28 19.11
N SER A 42 -5.90 8.59 18.95
CA SER A 42 -6.97 9.51 19.36
C SER A 42 -8.02 9.64 18.26
N ILE A 43 -9.15 10.23 18.60
CA ILE A 43 -10.25 10.50 17.65
C ILE A 43 -10.60 11.98 17.76
N ASP A 44 -10.42 12.72 16.67
CA ASP A 44 -10.64 14.17 16.61
C ASP A 44 -9.90 14.90 17.75
N GLY A 45 -8.63 14.53 18.01
CA GLY A 45 -7.78 15.09 19.06
C GLY A 45 -8.13 14.66 20.48
N ALA A 46 -9.14 13.83 20.67
CA ALA A 46 -9.58 13.37 22.00
C ALA A 46 -9.23 11.90 22.23
N LYS A 47 -8.87 11.54 23.46
CA LYS A 47 -8.69 10.13 23.84
C LYS A 47 -9.99 9.36 23.63
N MET A 48 -9.90 8.22 22.96
CA MET A 48 -11.02 7.31 22.76
C MET A 48 -11.57 6.82 24.11
N SER A 49 -12.84 7.03 24.37
CA SER A 49 -13.50 6.62 25.60
C SER A 49 -14.97 6.29 25.39
N LYS A 50 -15.40 5.14 25.93
CA LYS A 50 -16.83 4.74 25.91
C LYS A 50 -17.71 5.74 26.65
N SER A 51 -17.22 6.38 27.69
CA SER A 51 -17.98 7.37 28.48
C SER A 51 -18.16 8.70 27.73
N VAL A 52 -17.27 9.04 26.83
CA VAL A 52 -17.35 10.24 25.97
C VAL A 52 -18.16 9.95 24.72
N GLY A 53 -18.38 8.68 24.36
CA GLY A 53 -19.17 8.30 23.18
C GLY A 53 -18.43 8.48 21.85
N ASN A 54 -17.11 8.70 21.87
CA ASN A 54 -16.30 8.90 20.67
C ASN A 54 -15.61 7.60 20.19
N VAL A 55 -16.13 6.43 20.56
CA VAL A 55 -15.61 5.15 20.10
C VAL A 55 -16.09 4.90 18.68
N ILE A 56 -15.15 4.68 17.78
CA ILE A 56 -15.43 4.30 16.40
C ILE A 56 -15.35 2.78 16.26
N ASP A 57 -16.39 2.19 15.71
CA ASP A 57 -16.41 0.77 15.38
C ASP A 57 -15.66 0.53 14.06
N PRO A 58 -14.52 -0.18 14.07
CA PRO A 58 -13.79 -0.48 12.85
C PRO A 58 -14.58 -1.32 11.86
N ILE A 59 -15.56 -2.12 12.31
CA ILE A 59 -16.42 -2.90 11.43
C ILE A 59 -17.34 -2.00 10.60
N GLU A 60 -17.88 -0.95 11.20
CA GLU A 60 -18.70 0.03 10.47
C GLU A 60 -17.85 0.83 9.46
N LEU A 61 -16.60 1.17 9.79
CA LEU A 61 -15.68 1.78 8.83
C LEU A 61 -15.41 0.84 7.64
N VAL A 62 -15.14 -0.43 7.91
CA VAL A 62 -14.89 -1.43 6.86
C VAL A 62 -16.12 -1.64 5.98
N LYS A 63 -17.33 -1.67 6.55
CA LYS A 63 -18.57 -1.77 5.77
C LYS A 63 -18.77 -0.57 4.85
N LYS A 64 -18.43 0.62 5.32
CA LYS A 64 -18.64 1.88 4.55
C LYS A 64 -17.57 2.11 3.49
N TYR A 65 -16.30 1.89 3.83
CA TYR A 65 -15.15 2.31 2.98
C TYR A 65 -14.40 1.13 2.35
N GLY A 66 -14.65 -0.09 2.81
CA GLY A 66 -13.89 -1.28 2.43
C GLY A 66 -12.64 -1.51 3.28
N VAL A 67 -12.21 -2.77 3.34
CA VAL A 67 -11.08 -3.20 4.18
C VAL A 67 -9.79 -2.46 3.79
N ASP A 68 -9.48 -2.44 2.49
CA ASP A 68 -8.22 -1.88 2.00
C ASP A 68 -8.12 -0.37 2.23
N ALA A 69 -9.23 0.37 2.11
CA ALA A 69 -9.22 1.80 2.39
C ALA A 69 -8.96 2.12 3.86
N VAL A 70 -9.57 1.35 4.78
CA VAL A 70 -9.33 1.49 6.22
C VAL A 70 -7.88 1.12 6.55
N ARG A 71 -7.36 0.01 6.00
CA ARG A 71 -5.95 -0.39 6.16
C ARG A 71 -5.00 0.69 5.64
N TYR A 72 -5.27 1.22 4.44
CA TYR A 72 -4.47 2.29 3.85
C TYR A 72 -4.34 3.49 4.77
N TYR A 73 -5.48 3.98 5.27
CA TYR A 73 -5.48 5.12 6.18
C TYR A 73 -4.57 4.89 7.40
N PHE A 74 -4.78 3.80 8.13
CA PHE A 74 -4.00 3.53 9.33
C PHE A 74 -2.51 3.31 9.04
N LEU A 75 -2.19 2.64 7.95
CA LEU A 75 -0.80 2.34 7.60
C LEU A 75 -0.05 3.53 7.00
N LYS A 76 -0.78 4.51 6.43
CA LYS A 76 -0.23 5.70 5.77
C LYS A 76 -0.19 6.92 6.70
N GLU A 77 -1.29 7.17 7.41
CA GLU A 77 -1.48 8.41 8.18
C GLU A 77 -1.02 8.28 9.64
N ILE A 78 -0.97 7.06 10.20
CA ILE A 78 -0.55 6.83 11.57
C ILE A 78 0.88 6.31 11.58
N PRO A 79 1.87 7.11 12.06
CA PRO A 79 3.24 6.63 12.21
C PRO A 79 3.33 5.45 13.17
N SER A 80 4.13 4.44 12.82
CA SER A 80 4.14 3.16 13.57
C SER A 80 4.63 3.29 15.01
N HIS A 81 5.39 4.34 15.37
CA HIS A 81 6.03 4.53 16.68
C HIS A 81 5.50 5.75 17.44
N GLU A 82 4.56 6.49 16.89
CA GLU A 82 4.04 7.73 17.46
C GLU A 82 2.53 7.61 17.72
N ASP A 83 2.02 8.55 18.50
CA ASP A 83 0.57 8.70 18.64
C ASP A 83 -0.01 9.25 17.34
N GLY A 84 -1.16 8.74 16.94
CA GLY A 84 -1.88 9.20 15.78
C GLY A 84 -3.25 9.72 16.13
N ASP A 85 -3.82 10.48 15.20
CA ASP A 85 -5.19 10.96 15.32
C ASP A 85 -6.03 10.47 14.14
N PHE A 86 -7.16 9.89 14.44
CA PHE A 86 -8.12 9.45 13.46
C PHE A 86 -9.28 10.45 13.37
N SER A 87 -9.66 10.81 12.15
CA SER A 87 -10.95 11.45 11.89
C SER A 87 -11.56 10.89 10.61
N VAL A 88 -12.90 10.84 10.59
CA VAL A 88 -13.64 10.40 9.39
C VAL A 88 -13.38 11.36 8.23
N ALA A 89 -13.34 12.66 8.49
CA ALA A 89 -13.06 13.67 7.48
C ALA A 89 -11.67 13.47 6.82
N ASN A 90 -10.65 13.14 7.63
CA ASN A 90 -9.31 12.87 7.11
C ASN A 90 -9.28 11.55 6.32
N LEU A 91 -9.98 10.52 6.79
CA LEU A 91 -10.11 9.26 6.04
C LEU A 91 -10.74 9.49 4.67
N GLU A 92 -11.83 10.26 4.58
CA GLU A 92 -12.50 10.56 3.32
C GLU A 92 -11.65 11.43 2.39
N ARG A 93 -10.87 12.36 2.95
CA ARG A 93 -9.88 13.16 2.21
C ARG A 93 -8.80 12.27 1.59
N VAL A 94 -8.22 11.38 2.39
CA VAL A 94 -7.17 10.44 1.94
C VAL A 94 -7.74 9.45 0.93
N TYR A 95 -8.93 8.91 1.18
CA TYR A 95 -9.62 8.02 0.27
C TYR A 95 -9.81 8.66 -1.11
N ASN A 96 -10.40 9.85 -1.16
CA ASN A 96 -10.65 10.53 -2.43
C ASN A 96 -9.36 11.01 -3.11
N GLY A 97 -8.40 11.52 -2.34
CA GLY A 97 -7.14 12.08 -2.86
C GLY A 97 -6.17 11.01 -3.34
N GLU A 98 -5.87 10.04 -2.50
CA GLU A 98 -4.78 9.09 -2.74
C GLU A 98 -5.27 7.75 -3.31
N LEU A 99 -6.42 7.25 -2.86
CA LEU A 99 -6.95 5.98 -3.37
C LEU A 99 -7.76 6.18 -4.65
N ALA A 100 -8.81 7.00 -4.63
CA ALA A 100 -9.67 7.16 -5.81
C ALA A 100 -8.96 7.93 -6.94
N ASN A 101 -8.38 9.10 -6.65
CA ASN A 101 -7.72 9.95 -7.65
C ASN A 101 -6.26 9.54 -7.91
N GLY A 102 -5.58 8.89 -6.97
CA GLY A 102 -4.22 8.36 -7.14
C GLY A 102 -4.25 6.95 -7.74
N LEU A 103 -4.12 5.94 -6.89
CA LEU A 103 -4.01 4.53 -7.29
C LEU A 103 -5.15 4.06 -8.22
N GLY A 104 -6.41 4.38 -7.88
CA GLY A 104 -7.58 3.95 -8.64
C GLY A 104 -7.61 4.55 -10.04
N ASN A 105 -7.35 5.86 -10.15
CA ASN A 105 -7.27 6.54 -11.44
C ASN A 105 -6.10 6.05 -12.29
N PHE A 106 -4.90 5.91 -11.69
CA PHE A 106 -3.72 5.39 -12.37
C PHE A 106 -3.96 3.98 -12.91
N SER A 107 -4.46 3.07 -12.07
CA SER A 107 -4.79 1.70 -12.48
C SER A 107 -5.82 1.67 -13.62
N ALA A 108 -6.91 2.42 -13.51
CA ALA A 108 -7.96 2.47 -14.53
C ALA A 108 -7.44 3.00 -15.88
N ARG A 109 -6.58 4.05 -15.86
CA ARG A 109 -5.95 4.61 -17.06
C ARG A 109 -5.02 3.60 -17.72
N VAL A 110 -4.12 2.99 -16.97
CA VAL A 110 -3.15 2.02 -17.51
C VAL A 110 -3.85 0.80 -18.08
N LEU A 111 -4.74 0.17 -17.31
CA LEU A 111 -5.47 -1.02 -17.74
C LEU A 111 -6.41 -0.70 -18.91
N GLY A 112 -7.04 0.48 -18.91
CA GLY A 112 -7.89 0.92 -20.01
C GLY A 112 -7.14 1.14 -21.33
N LEU A 113 -5.89 1.62 -21.27
CA LEU A 113 -5.04 1.79 -22.45
C LEU A 113 -4.46 0.44 -22.91
N ALA A 114 -3.90 -0.32 -21.98
CA ALA A 114 -3.22 -1.57 -22.26
C ALA A 114 -4.17 -2.68 -22.73
N SER A 115 -5.41 -2.73 -22.21
CA SER A 115 -6.42 -3.72 -22.64
C SER A 115 -6.81 -3.64 -24.12
N LYS A 116 -6.52 -2.52 -24.81
CA LYS A 116 -6.72 -2.40 -26.26
C LYS A 116 -5.83 -3.36 -27.06
N PHE A 117 -4.68 -3.73 -26.50
CA PHE A 117 -3.77 -4.69 -27.11
C PHE A 117 -4.14 -6.15 -26.80
N GLY A 118 -4.90 -6.40 -25.73
CA GLY A 118 -5.29 -7.73 -25.24
C GLY A 118 -4.08 -8.55 -24.76
N ASN A 119 -3.22 -8.95 -25.68
CA ASN A 119 -1.95 -9.64 -25.36
C ASN A 119 -0.78 -8.71 -25.65
N LEU A 120 0.12 -8.58 -24.70
CA LEU A 120 1.37 -7.85 -24.84
C LEU A 120 2.55 -8.84 -24.73
N GLU A 121 3.40 -8.82 -25.75
CA GLU A 121 4.74 -9.38 -25.61
C GLU A 121 5.62 -8.38 -24.87
N VAL A 122 6.33 -8.87 -23.89
CA VAL A 122 7.19 -8.07 -23.01
C VAL A 122 8.63 -8.41 -23.30
N ASP A 123 9.32 -7.47 -23.90
CA ASP A 123 10.79 -7.46 -23.91
C ASP A 123 11.26 -6.49 -22.84
N PHE A 124 11.79 -7.01 -21.73
CA PHE A 124 12.28 -6.17 -20.62
C PHE A 124 13.45 -5.28 -21.03
N SER A 125 14.13 -5.56 -22.15
CA SER A 125 15.15 -4.67 -22.71
C SER A 125 14.55 -3.37 -23.27
N GLU A 126 13.26 -3.36 -23.59
CA GLU A 126 12.53 -2.19 -24.06
C GLU A 126 12.03 -1.30 -22.92
N VAL A 127 12.03 -1.80 -21.66
CA VAL A 127 11.66 -0.99 -20.50
C VAL A 127 12.73 0.07 -20.27
N GLU A 128 12.30 1.31 -20.15
CA GLU A 128 13.21 2.43 -19.95
C GLU A 128 14.04 2.28 -18.68
N GLY A 129 15.35 2.54 -18.78
CA GLY A 129 16.29 2.41 -17.67
C GLY A 129 15.84 3.20 -16.44
N ALA A 130 15.36 4.43 -16.63
CA ALA A 130 14.86 5.27 -15.53
C ALA A 130 13.64 4.66 -14.82
N VAL A 131 12.76 3.98 -15.56
CA VAL A 131 11.59 3.27 -14.99
C VAL A 131 12.07 2.08 -14.17
N SER A 132 12.96 1.26 -14.73
CA SER A 132 13.53 0.10 -14.05
C SER A 132 14.27 0.48 -12.78
N GLU A 133 15.12 1.51 -12.83
CA GLU A 133 15.87 2.03 -11.68
C GLU A 133 14.94 2.53 -10.57
N LYS A 134 13.87 3.28 -10.91
CA LYS A 134 12.90 3.74 -9.91
C LYS A 134 12.15 2.58 -9.27
N ILE A 135 11.75 1.57 -10.04
CA ILE A 135 11.09 0.37 -9.51
C ILE A 135 12.01 -0.35 -8.52
N GLU A 136 13.26 -0.65 -8.90
CA GLU A 136 14.20 -1.36 -8.03
C GLU A 136 14.56 -0.55 -6.78
N SER A 137 14.75 0.75 -6.92
CA SER A 137 14.95 1.66 -5.80
C SER A 137 13.75 1.66 -4.84
N THR A 138 12.53 1.67 -5.38
CA THR A 138 11.30 1.63 -4.58
C THR A 138 11.15 0.29 -3.84
N LYS A 139 11.42 -0.85 -4.50
CA LYS A 139 11.42 -2.17 -3.86
C LYS A 139 12.34 -2.20 -2.64
N LYS A 140 13.58 -1.75 -2.83
CA LYS A 140 14.57 -1.69 -1.75
C LYS A 140 14.11 -0.79 -0.60
N GLN A 141 13.58 0.40 -0.90
CA GLN A 141 13.06 1.31 0.12
C GLN A 141 11.90 0.68 0.90
N VAL A 142 10.92 0.08 0.20
CA VAL A 142 9.76 -0.57 0.85
C VAL A 142 10.22 -1.70 1.77
N GLU A 143 11.13 -2.56 1.31
CA GLU A 143 11.69 -3.65 2.12
C GLU A 143 12.40 -3.11 3.38
N GLU A 144 13.29 -2.13 3.23
CA GLU A 144 14.00 -1.49 4.35
C GLU A 144 13.02 -0.87 5.36
N LYS A 145 11.96 -0.19 4.87
CA LYS A 145 10.96 0.46 5.73
C LYS A 145 10.08 -0.55 6.47
N ILE A 146 9.69 -1.64 5.82
CA ILE A 146 8.94 -2.73 6.46
C ILE A 146 9.81 -3.37 7.57
N HIS A 147 11.07 -3.69 7.29
CA HIS A 147 11.99 -4.26 8.29
C HIS A 147 12.25 -3.33 9.48
N ALA A 148 12.17 -2.02 9.26
CA ALA A 148 12.28 -1.00 10.30
C ALA A 148 10.93 -0.66 10.98
N PHE A 149 9.85 -1.33 10.60
CA PHE A 149 8.47 -1.03 11.04
C PHE A 149 8.00 0.41 10.74
N ARG A 150 8.56 1.05 9.72
CA ARG A 150 8.15 2.37 9.24
C ARG A 150 7.15 2.24 8.10
N LEU A 151 5.97 1.70 8.42
CA LEU A 151 4.98 1.29 7.42
C LEU A 151 4.44 2.49 6.61
N HIS A 152 4.24 3.64 7.23
CA HIS A 152 3.79 4.87 6.56
C HIS A 152 4.81 5.37 5.53
N GLU A 153 6.11 5.21 5.79
CA GLU A 153 7.15 5.54 4.83
C GLU A 153 7.21 4.54 3.66
N ALA A 154 6.95 3.26 3.93
CA ALA A 154 6.87 2.24 2.88
C ALA A 154 5.71 2.54 1.91
N VAL A 155 4.52 2.86 2.44
CA VAL A 155 3.36 3.28 1.63
C VAL A 155 3.66 4.57 0.86
N SER A 156 4.37 5.52 1.47
CA SER A 156 4.77 6.76 0.79
C SER A 156 5.69 6.50 -0.40
N ALA A 157 6.65 5.58 -0.29
CA ALA A 157 7.52 5.19 -1.40
C ALA A 157 6.73 4.55 -2.56
N ILE A 158 5.70 3.75 -2.25
CA ILE A 158 4.81 3.19 -3.28
C ILE A 158 4.02 4.32 -3.97
N ASN A 159 3.50 5.28 -3.22
CA ASN A 159 2.78 6.43 -3.78
C ASN A 159 3.67 7.30 -4.69
N GLU A 160 4.95 7.42 -4.40
CA GLU A 160 5.89 8.08 -5.31
C GLU A 160 6.02 7.34 -6.64
N LEU A 161 6.01 5.99 -6.63
CA LEU A 161 6.05 5.21 -7.85
C LEU A 161 4.74 5.35 -8.66
N ILE A 162 3.59 5.39 -7.99
CA ILE A 162 2.29 5.68 -8.63
C ILE A 162 2.31 7.09 -9.26
N SER A 163 2.81 8.08 -8.54
CA SER A 163 2.90 9.47 -9.02
C SER A 163 3.84 9.60 -10.23
N LEU A 164 4.94 8.84 -10.26
CA LEU A 164 5.81 8.75 -11.43
C LEU A 164 5.05 8.18 -12.63
N GLY A 165 4.28 7.11 -12.44
CA GLY A 165 3.46 6.52 -13.50
C GLY A 165 2.42 7.50 -14.05
N ASP A 166 1.69 8.21 -13.18
CA ASP A 166 0.72 9.24 -13.60
C ASP A 166 1.39 10.39 -14.38
N LYS A 167 2.57 10.84 -13.93
CA LYS A 167 3.36 11.84 -14.62
C LYS A 167 3.79 11.34 -16.00
N TYR A 168 4.29 10.11 -16.08
CA TYR A 168 4.70 9.46 -17.32
C TYR A 168 3.54 9.37 -18.32
N VAL A 169 2.33 8.97 -17.89
CA VAL A 169 1.13 8.98 -18.73
C VAL A 169 0.90 10.35 -19.36
N ASN A 170 1.03 11.43 -18.57
CA ASN A 170 0.75 12.79 -19.02
C ASN A 170 1.85 13.34 -19.92
N GLU A 171 3.12 13.12 -19.61
CA GLU A 171 4.27 13.61 -20.40
C GLU A 171 4.33 12.96 -21.78
N HIS A 172 4.03 11.68 -21.87
CA HIS A 172 4.04 10.94 -23.13
C HIS A 172 2.70 10.98 -23.88
N GLU A 173 1.66 11.62 -23.32
CA GLU A 173 0.33 11.74 -23.92
C GLU A 173 -0.21 10.40 -24.48
N VAL A 174 -0.01 9.30 -23.71
CA VAL A 174 -0.26 7.93 -24.20
C VAL A 174 -1.70 7.63 -24.62
N TRP A 175 -2.64 8.51 -24.29
CA TRP A 175 -4.04 8.43 -24.77
C TRP A 175 -4.21 8.90 -26.21
N LYS A 176 -3.25 9.68 -26.75
CA LYS A 176 -3.19 10.05 -28.17
C LYS A 176 -2.45 8.95 -28.92
N GLU A 177 -3.01 8.49 -30.01
CA GLU A 177 -2.36 7.50 -30.89
C GLU A 177 -1.87 6.25 -30.13
N THR A 178 -2.75 5.64 -29.31
CA THR A 178 -2.40 4.52 -28.41
C THR A 178 -1.60 3.41 -29.10
N GLU A 179 -1.90 3.09 -30.35
CA GLU A 179 -1.20 2.02 -31.08
C GLU A 179 0.29 2.32 -31.34
N SER A 180 0.67 3.58 -31.53
CA SER A 180 2.07 3.99 -31.71
C SER A 180 2.84 4.04 -30.39
N LYS A 181 2.13 3.97 -29.24
CA LYS A 181 2.67 4.12 -27.87
C LYS A 181 2.81 2.78 -27.12
N LYS A 182 3.00 1.69 -27.84
CA LYS A 182 3.08 0.34 -27.24
C LYS A 182 4.20 0.26 -26.19
N LYS A 183 5.36 0.87 -26.44
CA LYS A 183 6.51 0.86 -25.54
C LYS A 183 6.22 1.64 -24.25
N GLU A 184 5.64 2.82 -24.38
CA GLU A 184 5.26 3.65 -23.21
C GLU A 184 4.18 2.96 -22.38
N ILE A 185 3.23 2.28 -23.03
CA ILE A 185 2.20 1.50 -22.33
C ILE A 185 2.82 0.30 -21.62
N LEU A 186 3.81 -0.35 -22.22
CA LEU A 186 4.56 -1.43 -21.55
C LEU A 186 5.22 -0.91 -20.27
N ASN A 187 5.90 0.23 -20.30
CA ASN A 187 6.49 0.85 -19.10
C ASN A 187 5.45 1.07 -17.99
N LEU A 188 4.27 1.57 -18.36
CA LEU A 188 3.17 1.80 -17.40
C LEU A 188 2.61 0.51 -16.81
N VAL A 189 2.47 -0.54 -17.62
CA VAL A 189 2.03 -1.86 -17.15
C VAL A 189 3.05 -2.45 -16.19
N VAL A 190 4.34 -2.35 -16.50
CA VAL A 190 5.43 -2.82 -15.61
C VAL A 190 5.42 -2.04 -14.28
N ILE A 191 5.20 -0.72 -14.32
CA ILE A 191 5.03 0.08 -13.09
C ILE A 191 3.84 -0.43 -12.29
N LEU A 192 2.67 -0.59 -12.91
CA LEU A 192 1.44 -0.99 -12.21
C LEU A 192 1.53 -2.40 -11.62
N ASP A 193 2.15 -3.34 -12.33
CA ASP A 193 2.39 -4.71 -11.85
C ASP A 193 3.28 -4.71 -10.60
N ASN A 194 4.37 -3.93 -10.63
CA ASN A 194 5.24 -3.78 -9.46
C ASN A 194 4.54 -3.06 -8.29
N VAL A 195 3.73 -2.05 -8.57
CA VAL A 195 2.88 -1.39 -7.55
C VAL A 195 1.94 -2.41 -6.91
N ALA A 196 1.28 -3.27 -7.70
CA ALA A 196 0.41 -4.32 -7.18
C ALA A 196 1.16 -5.26 -6.23
N GLY A 197 2.34 -5.75 -6.63
CA GLY A 197 3.18 -6.61 -5.79
C GLY A 197 3.60 -5.94 -4.48
N LEU A 198 4.02 -4.67 -4.55
CA LEU A 198 4.43 -3.89 -3.37
C LEU A 198 3.26 -3.56 -2.43
N LEU A 199 2.05 -3.44 -2.96
CA LEU A 199 0.83 -3.18 -2.17
C LEU A 199 0.30 -4.42 -1.46
N LEU A 200 0.70 -5.63 -1.84
CA LEU A 200 0.16 -6.88 -1.29
C LEU A 200 0.11 -6.92 0.24
N PRO A 201 1.15 -6.57 1.00
CA PRO A 201 1.10 -6.57 2.46
C PRO A 201 0.20 -5.47 3.05
N PHE A 202 -0.07 -4.41 2.31
CA PHE A 202 -0.84 -3.24 2.75
C PHE A 202 -2.32 -3.33 2.32
N LEU A 203 -2.57 -3.57 1.04
CA LEU A 203 -3.87 -3.57 0.38
C LEU A 203 -4.08 -4.88 -0.39
N PRO A 204 -4.24 -6.02 0.28
CA PRO A 204 -4.25 -7.33 -0.37
C PRO A 204 -5.36 -7.50 -1.41
N GLY A 205 -6.58 -7.02 -1.12
CA GLY A 205 -7.69 -7.10 -2.06
C GLY A 205 -7.49 -6.24 -3.32
N THR A 206 -6.89 -5.05 -3.16
CA THR A 206 -6.56 -4.16 -4.29
C THR A 206 -5.43 -4.73 -5.13
N SER A 207 -4.38 -5.25 -4.49
CA SER A 207 -3.28 -5.95 -5.15
C SER A 207 -3.78 -7.11 -6.00
N GLU A 208 -4.64 -7.96 -5.44
CA GLU A 208 -5.23 -9.09 -6.14
C GLU A 208 -6.04 -8.66 -7.38
N LYS A 209 -6.88 -7.64 -7.27
CA LYS A 209 -7.68 -7.12 -8.39
C LYS A 209 -6.83 -6.58 -9.54
N ILE A 210 -5.75 -5.87 -9.23
CA ILE A 210 -4.79 -5.40 -10.25
C ILE A 210 -4.11 -6.60 -10.90
N SER A 211 -3.59 -7.55 -10.11
CA SER A 211 -2.90 -8.73 -10.62
C SER A 211 -3.79 -9.63 -11.47
N GLN A 212 -5.08 -9.75 -11.15
CA GLN A 212 -6.05 -10.48 -12.00
C GLN A 212 -6.30 -9.80 -13.34
N SER A 213 -6.06 -8.50 -13.44
CA SER A 213 -6.16 -7.72 -14.67
C SER A 213 -4.87 -7.77 -15.51
N ILE A 214 -3.71 -8.06 -14.87
CA ILE A 214 -2.40 -8.24 -15.50
C ILE A 214 -1.99 -9.70 -15.34
N ASN A 215 -2.42 -10.56 -16.25
CA ASN A 215 -2.21 -12.00 -16.15
C ASN A 215 -0.98 -12.43 -16.96
N TRP A 216 0.11 -12.77 -16.28
CA TRP A 216 1.31 -13.31 -16.91
C TRP A 216 1.05 -14.73 -17.40
N ARG A 217 1.17 -14.96 -18.70
CA ARG A 217 1.08 -16.29 -19.32
C ARG A 217 2.41 -17.02 -19.24
N ASP A 218 3.50 -16.30 -19.40
CA ASP A 218 4.88 -16.73 -19.23
C ASP A 218 5.77 -15.53 -18.89
N LYS A 219 7.10 -15.69 -18.91
CA LYS A 219 8.04 -14.64 -18.56
C LYS A 219 8.04 -13.43 -19.50
N ASN A 220 7.56 -13.61 -20.72
CA ASN A 220 7.66 -12.60 -21.79
C ASN A 220 6.30 -12.24 -22.39
N SER A 221 5.20 -12.80 -21.89
CA SER A 221 3.87 -12.48 -22.41
C SER A 221 2.84 -12.32 -21.31
N LEU A 222 2.00 -11.33 -21.45
CA LEU A 222 0.91 -11.07 -20.52
C LEU A 222 -0.40 -10.78 -21.25
N GLU A 223 -1.49 -11.22 -20.65
CA GLU A 223 -2.83 -10.88 -21.06
C GLU A 223 -3.35 -9.76 -20.16
N ILE A 224 -3.81 -8.67 -20.79
CA ILE A 224 -4.35 -7.52 -20.04
C ILE A 224 -5.84 -7.46 -20.24
N LYS A 225 -6.56 -7.41 -19.13
CA LYS A 225 -8.01 -7.20 -19.09
C LYS A 225 -8.32 -5.81 -18.56
N LYS A 226 -9.39 -5.23 -19.04
CA LYS A 226 -9.90 -4.00 -18.45
C LYS A 226 -10.27 -4.26 -17.00
N GLY A 227 -9.63 -3.55 -16.08
CA GLY A 227 -9.88 -3.66 -14.64
C GLY A 227 -11.24 -3.06 -14.25
N GLU A 228 -11.71 -3.45 -13.07
CA GLU A 228 -12.84 -2.80 -12.41
C GLU A 228 -12.41 -1.51 -11.68
N VAL A 229 -13.40 -0.70 -11.29
CA VAL A 229 -13.13 0.50 -10.48
C VAL A 229 -12.71 0.06 -9.08
N LEU A 230 -11.47 0.35 -8.68
CA LEU A 230 -10.91 -0.06 -7.40
C LEU A 230 -11.50 0.73 -6.22
N PHE A 231 -11.57 2.04 -6.38
CA PHE A 231 -12.04 2.99 -5.36
C PHE A 231 -12.99 4.01 -5.99
N PRO A 232 -14.32 3.79 -5.93
CA PRO A 232 -15.30 4.79 -6.35
C PRO A 232 -15.16 6.05 -5.50
N ARG A 233 -15.27 7.24 -6.11
CA ARG A 233 -15.25 8.50 -5.34
C ARG A 233 -16.39 8.53 -4.33
N LEU A 234 -16.07 9.01 -3.14
CA LEU A 234 -17.07 9.33 -2.13
C LEU A 234 -17.68 10.72 -2.46
N ASN A 235 -18.99 10.80 -2.32
CA ASN A 235 -19.77 12.04 -2.53
C ASN A 235 -19.67 12.96 -1.33
#